data_3b6607679319e884f61b3309a6d0a812
#
_entry.id   3b6607679319e884f61b3309a6d0a812
#
_cell.length_a   1.000
_cell.length_b   1.000
_cell.length_c   1.000
_cell.angle_alpha   90.00
_cell.angle_beta   90.00
_cell.angle_gamma   90.00
#
_symmetry.space_group_name_H-M   'P 1'
#
loop_
_entity.id
_entity.type
_entity.pdbx_description
1 polymer ?
#
loop_
_entity_poly.entity_id
_entity_poly.type
_entity_poly.pdbx_seq_one_letter_code
_entity_poly.pdbx_strand_id
1 'polypeptide(L)'
;MLPIALKAAPTPATMPPAFVFFDLGNVLVLFDRPRSIRQMASVSRVAERAVADVVHDAELLRALESGRIDWAGFHAEFVRRTGADVTVAALADAASDMFRLNVPILPVVAALCRTGIPLGILSNTCAPHWRQLAASSYAVLSRSFREVVLSHEVSAVKPDRGIYDQAAARAGVPVERIFFCDDLPVHVEAARAAGWDAEVFHSAHALADQLARRGLNLGL
;
A
#
# COMPACT_ATOMS: atom_id res chain seq x y z
N MET A 1 -19.70 -51.31 13.81
CA MET A 1 -18.61 -50.45 14.33
C MET A 1 -18.47 -49.26 13.39
N LEU A 2 -18.94 -48.10 13.82
CA LEU A 2 -18.76 -46.86 13.07
C LEU A 2 -17.34 -46.29 13.37
N PRO A 3 -16.63 -45.76 12.37
CA PRO A 3 -15.30 -45.20 12.60
C PRO A 3 -15.43 -43.91 13.45
N ILE A 4 -14.63 -43.85 14.51
CA ILE A 4 -14.46 -42.68 15.36
C ILE A 4 -13.76 -41.62 14.51
N ALA A 5 -14.48 -40.53 14.21
CA ALA A 5 -13.86 -39.35 13.56
C ALA A 5 -12.74 -38.82 14.45
N LEU A 6 -11.51 -38.92 13.98
CA LEU A 6 -10.39 -38.21 14.61
C LEU A 6 -10.70 -36.71 14.59
N LYS A 7 -10.92 -36.15 15.78
CA LYS A 7 -10.91 -34.69 15.98
C LYS A 7 -9.54 -34.18 15.51
N ALA A 8 -9.55 -33.28 14.50
CA ALA A 8 -8.35 -32.60 14.09
C ALA A 8 -7.70 -31.94 15.32
N ALA A 9 -6.40 -32.16 15.47
CA ALA A 9 -5.63 -31.50 16.53
C ALA A 9 -5.81 -29.98 16.42
N PRO A 10 -5.94 -29.25 17.53
CA PRO A 10 -6.02 -27.79 17.48
C PRO A 10 -4.74 -27.25 16.82
N THR A 11 -4.92 -26.45 15.79
CA THR A 11 -3.82 -25.69 15.17
C THR A 11 -3.09 -24.95 16.30
N PRO A 12 -1.74 -24.98 16.36
CA PRO A 12 -1.03 -24.28 17.41
C PRO A 12 -1.48 -22.83 17.43
N ALA A 13 -1.79 -22.30 18.60
CA ALA A 13 -2.20 -20.92 18.80
C ALA A 13 -1.12 -20.02 18.17
N THR A 14 -1.45 -19.40 17.06
CA THR A 14 -0.54 -18.46 16.40
C THR A 14 -0.27 -17.33 17.39
N MET A 15 1.00 -17.08 17.71
CA MET A 15 1.35 -15.93 18.56
C MET A 15 0.89 -14.64 17.90
N PRO A 16 0.33 -13.68 18.67
CA PRO A 16 -0.09 -12.42 18.10
C PRO A 16 1.02 -11.75 17.30
N PRO A 17 0.72 -11.05 16.20
CA PRO A 17 1.71 -10.27 15.47
C PRO A 17 2.47 -9.32 16.39
N ALA A 18 3.78 -9.18 16.17
CA ALA A 18 4.62 -8.21 16.86
C ALA A 18 4.77 -6.90 16.06
N PHE A 19 4.38 -6.93 14.79
CA PHE A 19 4.37 -5.79 13.89
C PHE A 19 3.24 -5.97 12.85
N VAL A 20 2.55 -4.87 12.48
CA VAL A 20 1.50 -4.90 11.46
C VAL A 20 1.84 -3.91 10.36
N PHE A 21 2.05 -4.41 9.14
CA PHE A 21 2.14 -3.59 7.94
C PHE A 21 0.80 -3.53 7.21
N PHE A 22 0.51 -2.37 6.65
CA PHE A 22 -0.62 -2.13 5.76
C PHE A 22 -0.11 -1.71 4.38
N ASP A 23 -0.75 -2.19 3.33
CA ASP A 23 -0.69 -1.46 2.07
C ASP A 23 -1.38 -0.10 2.21
N LEU A 24 -1.09 0.80 1.28
CA LEU A 24 -1.63 2.14 1.26
C LEU A 24 -2.87 2.23 0.37
N GLY A 25 -2.74 1.90 -0.92
CA GLY A 25 -3.82 1.97 -1.90
C GLY A 25 -4.92 0.94 -1.65
N ASN A 26 -6.18 1.34 -1.72
CA ASN A 26 -7.37 0.52 -1.45
C ASN A 26 -7.42 -0.13 -0.06
N VAL A 27 -6.43 0.11 0.81
CA VAL A 27 -6.41 -0.32 2.21
C VAL A 27 -6.56 0.88 3.13
N LEU A 28 -5.57 1.76 3.20
CA LEU A 28 -5.61 2.98 4.04
C LEU A 28 -6.23 4.16 3.31
N VAL A 29 -6.03 4.27 2.00
CA VAL A 29 -6.62 5.28 1.14
C VAL A 29 -7.24 4.63 -0.09
N LEU A 30 -8.30 5.23 -0.59
CA LEU A 30 -8.90 4.90 -1.88
C LEU A 30 -8.38 5.87 -2.92
N PHE A 31 -8.22 5.45 -4.18
CA PHE A 31 -7.80 6.32 -5.26
C PHE A 31 -8.71 6.21 -6.48
N ASP A 32 -8.92 7.33 -7.15
CA ASP A 32 -9.71 7.46 -8.38
C ASP A 32 -8.77 7.77 -9.56
N ARG A 33 -8.23 6.73 -10.18
CA ARG A 33 -7.32 6.87 -11.33
C ARG A 33 -7.97 7.62 -12.52
N PRO A 34 -9.25 7.38 -12.89
CA PRO A 34 -9.94 8.20 -13.88
C PRO A 34 -9.94 9.71 -13.54
N ARG A 35 -10.11 10.08 -12.27
CA ARG A 35 -10.02 11.47 -11.83
C ARG A 35 -8.63 12.04 -12.08
N SER A 36 -7.57 11.31 -11.70
CA SER A 36 -6.18 11.73 -11.98
C SER A 36 -5.96 11.97 -13.48
N ILE A 37 -6.40 11.04 -14.32
CA ILE A 37 -6.28 11.17 -15.79
C ILE A 37 -6.99 12.43 -16.31
N ARG A 38 -8.23 12.69 -15.89
CA ARG A 38 -8.97 13.92 -16.28
C ARG A 38 -8.26 15.18 -15.84
N GLN A 39 -7.73 15.22 -14.63
CA GLN A 39 -7.00 16.37 -14.10
C GLN A 39 -5.68 16.61 -14.83
N MET A 40 -4.91 15.55 -15.07
CA MET A 40 -3.69 15.63 -15.86
C MET A 40 -3.98 16.11 -17.30
N ALA A 41 -5.05 15.61 -17.92
CA ALA A 41 -5.48 16.05 -19.23
C ALA A 41 -5.85 17.54 -19.24
N SER A 42 -6.58 17.99 -18.22
CA SER A 42 -6.99 19.39 -18.06
C SER A 42 -5.79 20.34 -17.94
N VAL A 43 -4.83 20.05 -17.07
CA VAL A 43 -3.67 20.94 -16.83
C VAL A 43 -2.67 20.90 -17.99
N SER A 44 -2.56 19.77 -18.68
CA SER A 44 -1.64 19.60 -19.81
C SER A 44 -2.26 19.94 -21.18
N ARG A 45 -3.58 20.18 -21.23
CA ARG A 45 -4.35 20.47 -22.43
C ARG A 45 -4.22 19.41 -23.54
N VAL A 46 -4.09 18.16 -23.13
CA VAL A 46 -4.05 17.00 -24.05
C VAL A 46 -5.27 16.11 -23.82
N ALA A 47 -5.59 15.26 -24.79
CA ALA A 47 -6.73 14.36 -24.68
C ALA A 47 -6.54 13.34 -23.54
N GLU A 48 -7.61 13.02 -22.79
CA GLU A 48 -7.58 12.02 -21.71
C GLU A 48 -6.99 10.68 -22.15
N ARG A 49 -7.28 10.27 -23.39
CA ARG A 49 -6.74 9.04 -23.98
C ARG A 49 -5.20 9.07 -24.04
N ALA A 50 -4.60 10.18 -24.47
CA ALA A 50 -3.15 10.31 -24.53
C ALA A 50 -2.53 10.25 -23.13
N VAL A 51 -3.19 10.85 -22.13
CA VAL A 51 -2.79 10.72 -20.73
C VAL A 51 -2.89 9.28 -20.24
N ALA A 52 -4.02 8.62 -20.53
CA ALA A 52 -4.26 7.23 -20.14
C ALA A 52 -3.21 6.28 -20.72
N ASP A 53 -2.85 6.47 -22.00
CA ASP A 53 -1.82 5.65 -22.67
C ASP A 53 -0.45 5.76 -21.97
N VAL A 54 -0.12 6.93 -21.40
CA VAL A 54 1.12 7.12 -20.60
C VAL A 54 0.99 6.54 -19.20
N VAL A 55 -0.12 6.83 -18.51
CA VAL A 55 -0.35 6.41 -17.10
C VAL A 55 -0.55 4.91 -16.97
N HIS A 56 -1.05 4.24 -18.01
CA HIS A 56 -1.25 2.78 -18.01
C HIS A 56 -0.05 2.02 -18.58
N ASP A 57 1.03 2.70 -18.97
CA ASP A 57 2.26 2.02 -19.37
C ASP A 57 2.92 1.35 -18.15
N ALA A 58 2.81 0.03 -18.10
CA ALA A 58 3.26 -0.76 -16.95
C ALA A 58 4.78 -0.66 -16.72
N GLU A 59 5.58 -0.51 -17.78
CA GLU A 59 7.03 -0.38 -17.66
C GLU A 59 7.42 1.00 -17.12
N LEU A 60 6.80 2.06 -17.62
CA LEU A 60 7.00 3.42 -17.15
C LEU A 60 6.55 3.57 -15.68
N LEU A 61 5.38 3.03 -15.35
CA LEU A 61 4.89 3.05 -13.98
C LEU A 61 5.82 2.28 -13.03
N ARG A 62 6.25 1.07 -13.42
CA ARG A 62 7.21 0.30 -12.63
C ARG A 62 8.55 1.03 -12.48
N ALA A 63 9.03 1.73 -13.52
CA ALA A 63 10.24 2.53 -13.44
C ALA A 63 10.11 3.67 -12.42
N LEU A 64 8.95 4.35 -12.40
CA LEU A 64 8.65 5.42 -11.46
C LEU A 64 8.50 4.88 -10.02
N GLU A 65 7.72 3.83 -9.81
CA GLU A 65 7.48 3.23 -8.50
C GLU A 65 8.71 2.54 -7.91
N SER A 66 9.64 2.07 -8.75
CA SER A 66 10.92 1.52 -8.28
C SER A 66 12.00 2.58 -8.07
N GLY A 67 11.72 3.87 -8.34
CA GLY A 67 12.71 4.93 -8.25
C GLY A 67 13.79 4.89 -9.34
N ARG A 68 13.66 4.02 -10.36
CA ARG A 68 14.60 4.03 -11.53
C ARG A 68 14.51 5.34 -12.30
N ILE A 69 13.34 5.95 -12.32
CA ILE A 69 13.14 7.34 -12.73
C ILE A 69 12.44 8.07 -11.59
N ASP A 70 12.73 9.34 -11.46
CA ASP A 70 11.98 10.23 -10.57
C ASP A 70 10.77 10.84 -11.29
N TRP A 71 10.04 11.72 -10.59
CA TRP A 71 8.90 12.40 -11.19
C TRP A 71 9.29 13.34 -12.33
N ALA A 72 10.48 13.92 -12.32
CA ALA A 72 10.97 14.76 -13.42
C ALA A 72 11.20 13.91 -14.67
N GLY A 73 11.76 12.73 -14.52
CA GLY A 73 11.90 11.74 -15.60
C GLY A 73 10.57 11.27 -16.17
N PHE A 74 9.59 10.99 -15.29
CA PHE A 74 8.22 10.68 -15.73
C PHE A 74 7.60 11.84 -16.50
N HIS A 75 7.72 13.06 -16.00
CA HIS A 75 7.23 14.26 -16.67
C HIS A 75 7.87 14.45 -18.05
N ALA A 76 9.18 14.30 -18.17
CA ALA A 76 9.88 14.40 -19.44
C ALA A 76 9.35 13.39 -20.48
N GLU A 77 9.11 12.15 -20.05
CA GLU A 77 8.53 11.11 -20.91
C GLU A 77 7.05 11.41 -21.26
N PHE A 78 6.28 11.93 -20.31
CA PHE A 78 4.92 12.38 -20.54
C PHE A 78 4.86 13.48 -21.61
N VAL A 79 5.68 14.53 -21.48
CA VAL A 79 5.78 15.63 -22.46
C VAL A 79 6.23 15.10 -23.81
N ARG A 80 7.24 14.24 -23.84
CA ARG A 80 7.75 13.64 -25.11
C ARG A 80 6.65 12.88 -25.87
N ARG A 81 5.80 12.12 -25.15
CA ARG A 81 4.73 11.29 -25.78
C ARG A 81 3.51 12.10 -26.16
N THR A 82 3.16 13.14 -25.40
CA THR A 82 1.91 13.88 -25.56
C THR A 82 2.08 15.23 -26.28
N GLY A 83 3.28 15.78 -26.34
CA GLY A 83 3.54 17.15 -26.80
C GLY A 83 3.01 18.22 -25.85
N ALA A 84 2.72 17.86 -24.58
CA ALA A 84 2.12 18.77 -23.60
C ALA A 84 3.06 19.91 -23.20
N ASP A 85 2.48 21.08 -22.95
CA ASP A 85 3.16 22.20 -22.28
C ASP A 85 2.61 22.32 -20.86
N VAL A 86 3.24 21.63 -19.93
CA VAL A 86 2.82 21.59 -18.52
C VAL A 86 4.04 21.53 -17.60
N THR A 87 3.99 22.21 -16.47
CA THR A 87 5.10 22.18 -15.52
C THR A 87 5.12 20.86 -14.73
N VAL A 88 6.31 20.47 -14.25
CA VAL A 88 6.49 19.28 -13.38
C VAL A 88 5.56 19.34 -12.16
N ALA A 89 5.44 20.52 -11.53
CA ALA A 89 4.61 20.70 -10.34
C ALA A 89 3.11 20.56 -10.66
N ALA A 90 2.62 21.23 -11.69
CA ALA A 90 1.20 21.17 -12.06
C ALA A 90 0.77 19.75 -12.45
N LEU A 91 1.63 19.02 -13.17
CA LEU A 91 1.35 17.63 -13.51
C LEU A 91 1.36 16.73 -12.26
N ALA A 92 2.29 16.96 -11.32
CA ALA A 92 2.37 16.22 -10.06
C ALA A 92 1.13 16.42 -9.18
N ASP A 93 0.68 17.66 -9.04
CA ASP A 93 -0.50 17.99 -8.24
C ASP A 93 -1.76 17.36 -8.87
N ALA A 94 -1.92 17.48 -10.19
CA ALA A 94 -3.03 16.87 -10.92
C ALA A 94 -3.03 15.35 -10.84
N ALA A 95 -1.87 14.71 -10.90
CA ALA A 95 -1.74 13.25 -10.77
C ALA A 95 -2.07 12.77 -9.36
N SER A 96 -1.76 13.58 -8.34
CA SER A 96 -1.88 13.18 -6.93
C SER A 96 -3.24 13.50 -6.32
N ASP A 97 -4.04 14.43 -6.87
CA ASP A 97 -5.39 14.77 -6.36
C ASP A 97 -6.44 13.72 -6.74
N MET A 98 -6.17 12.48 -6.38
CA MET A 98 -7.06 11.34 -6.62
C MET A 98 -7.36 10.53 -5.35
N PHE A 99 -6.70 10.85 -4.25
CA PHE A 99 -6.81 10.07 -3.03
C PHE A 99 -7.92 10.57 -2.13
N ARG A 100 -8.51 9.63 -1.41
CA ARG A 100 -9.41 9.88 -0.29
C ARG A 100 -9.15 8.84 0.80
N LEU A 101 -9.32 9.24 2.06
CA LEU A 101 -9.15 8.34 3.19
C LEU A 101 -10.17 7.19 3.14
N ASN A 102 -9.73 5.98 3.38
CA ASN A 102 -10.63 4.85 3.62
C ASN A 102 -11.14 4.93 5.07
N VAL A 103 -12.16 5.74 5.29
CA VAL A 103 -12.68 6.03 6.64
C VAL A 103 -13.03 4.76 7.44
N PRO A 104 -13.62 3.70 6.85
CA PRO A 104 -13.91 2.46 7.56
C PRO A 104 -12.70 1.77 8.23
N ILE A 105 -11.46 1.98 7.77
CA ILE A 105 -10.28 1.36 8.37
C ILE A 105 -9.81 2.06 9.65
N LEU A 106 -10.21 3.32 9.87
CA LEU A 106 -9.71 4.11 10.98
C LEU A 106 -9.96 3.51 12.36
N PRO A 107 -11.17 2.93 12.67
CA PRO A 107 -11.38 2.22 13.93
C PRO A 107 -10.38 1.08 14.15
N VAL A 108 -10.03 0.31 13.10
CA VAL A 108 -9.05 -0.79 13.18
C VAL A 108 -7.66 -0.24 13.50
N VAL A 109 -7.22 0.80 12.79
CA VAL A 109 -5.92 1.45 13.03
C VAL A 109 -5.88 2.02 14.45
N ALA A 110 -6.92 2.73 14.89
CA ALA A 110 -6.99 3.29 16.23
C ALA A 110 -6.98 2.21 17.33
N ALA A 111 -7.67 1.09 17.10
CA ALA A 111 -7.68 -0.03 18.04
C ALA A 111 -6.29 -0.70 18.11
N LEU A 112 -5.61 -0.91 16.98
CA LEU A 112 -4.25 -1.43 16.94
C LEU A 112 -3.27 -0.49 17.66
N CYS A 113 -3.36 0.81 17.48
CA CYS A 113 -2.53 1.79 18.21
C CYS A 113 -2.68 1.63 19.74
N ARG A 114 -3.88 1.32 20.23
CA ARG A 114 -4.11 1.08 21.67
C ARG A 114 -3.47 -0.20 22.20
N THR A 115 -3.18 -1.19 21.33
CA THR A 115 -2.50 -2.42 21.75
C THR A 115 -1.01 -2.21 22.00
N GLY A 116 -0.44 -1.10 21.52
CA GLY A 116 1.00 -0.83 21.56
C GLY A 116 1.81 -1.58 20.49
N ILE A 117 1.16 -2.37 19.62
CA ILE A 117 1.84 -3.04 18.50
C ILE A 117 2.24 -1.98 17.48
N PRO A 118 3.51 -1.92 17.08
CA PRO A 118 3.96 -0.97 16.08
C PRO A 118 3.34 -1.26 14.71
N LEU A 119 2.93 -0.19 14.02
CA LEU A 119 2.33 -0.24 12.70
C LEU A 119 3.29 0.28 11.65
N GLY A 120 3.19 -0.21 10.43
CA GLY A 120 3.94 0.26 9.26
C GLY A 120 3.07 0.37 8.02
N ILE A 121 3.56 1.15 7.06
CA ILE A 121 3.05 1.22 5.69
C ILE A 121 4.08 0.54 4.77
N LEU A 122 3.61 -0.30 3.84
CA LEU A 122 4.42 -0.92 2.79
C LEU A 122 3.73 -0.71 1.44
N SER A 123 4.22 0.22 0.62
CA SER A 123 3.47 0.67 -0.56
C SER A 123 4.33 0.81 -1.81
N ASN A 124 3.75 0.37 -2.96
CA ASN A 124 4.20 0.79 -4.28
C ASN A 124 3.65 2.18 -4.56
N THR A 125 4.52 3.16 -4.68
CA THR A 125 4.12 4.57 -4.86
C THR A 125 5.27 5.42 -5.39
N CYS A 126 5.01 6.69 -5.63
CA CYS A 126 6.00 7.67 -6.06
C CYS A 126 5.99 8.92 -5.16
N ALA A 127 7.03 9.72 -5.25
CA ALA A 127 7.25 10.88 -4.38
C ALA A 127 6.09 11.89 -4.37
N PRO A 128 5.46 12.30 -5.51
CA PRO A 128 4.32 13.22 -5.47
C PRO A 128 3.11 12.66 -4.73
N HIS A 129 2.77 11.38 -4.96
CA HIS A 129 1.66 10.72 -4.29
C HIS A 129 1.86 10.70 -2.77
N TRP A 130 3.05 10.26 -2.32
CA TRP A 130 3.35 10.23 -0.90
C TRP A 130 3.35 11.63 -0.28
N ARG A 131 3.93 12.63 -0.94
CA ARG A 131 3.92 14.02 -0.47
C ARG A 131 2.50 14.54 -0.25
N GLN A 132 1.57 14.27 -1.17
CA GLN A 132 0.16 14.61 -1.03
C GLN A 132 -0.48 13.92 0.17
N LEU A 133 -0.19 12.63 0.35
CA LEU A 133 -0.75 11.81 1.44
C LEU A 133 -0.13 12.12 2.80
N ALA A 134 1.13 12.52 2.85
CA ALA A 134 1.80 12.95 4.08
C ALA A 134 1.39 14.35 4.54
N ALA A 135 0.69 15.12 3.68
CA ALA A 135 0.19 16.44 4.03
C ALA A 135 -0.93 16.38 5.11
N SER A 136 -1.27 17.52 5.69
CA SER A 136 -2.13 17.64 6.89
C SER A 136 -3.47 16.91 6.83
N SER A 137 -4.08 16.79 5.65
CA SER A 137 -5.39 16.14 5.48
C SER A 137 -5.38 14.64 5.80
N TYR A 138 -4.20 14.02 5.78
CA TYR A 138 -4.00 12.59 6.03
C TYR A 138 -3.05 12.35 7.20
N ALA A 139 -3.05 13.25 8.19
CA ALA A 139 -2.12 13.23 9.33
C ALA A 139 -2.12 11.89 10.10
N VAL A 140 -3.21 11.13 10.05
CA VAL A 140 -3.27 9.77 10.61
C VAL A 140 -2.23 8.85 9.98
N LEU A 141 -1.93 9.01 8.68
CA LEU A 141 -0.94 8.19 7.96
C LEU A 141 0.50 8.49 8.39
N SER A 142 0.79 9.71 8.85
CA SER A 142 2.14 10.09 9.30
C SER A 142 2.37 9.91 10.80
N ARG A 143 1.30 9.86 11.59
CA ARG A 143 1.39 9.84 13.07
C ARG A 143 1.15 8.47 13.70
N SER A 144 0.43 7.59 13.03
CA SER A 144 0.07 6.28 13.56
C SER A 144 1.04 5.17 13.17
N PHE A 145 1.91 5.41 12.19
CA PHE A 145 2.81 4.41 11.64
C PHE A 145 4.27 4.71 12.00
N ARG A 146 4.91 3.72 12.62
CA ARG A 146 6.31 3.81 13.04
C ARG A 146 7.26 3.71 11.85
N GLU A 147 6.93 2.82 10.91
CA GLU A 147 7.74 2.59 9.71
C GLU A 147 6.92 2.89 8.46
N VAL A 148 7.54 3.57 7.51
CA VAL A 148 6.97 3.84 6.20
C VAL A 148 7.98 3.37 5.16
N VAL A 149 7.61 2.32 4.41
CA VAL A 149 8.43 1.72 3.37
C VAL A 149 7.78 2.01 2.03
N LEU A 150 8.38 2.93 1.28
CA LEU A 150 7.91 3.39 -0.02
C LEU A 150 8.82 2.85 -1.11
N SER A 151 8.25 2.20 -2.10
CA SER A 151 8.98 1.49 -3.15
C SER A 151 10.03 2.34 -3.86
N HIS A 152 9.70 3.60 -4.19
CA HIS A 152 10.60 4.52 -4.87
C HIS A 152 11.79 4.97 -3.99
N GLU A 153 11.69 4.90 -2.66
CA GLU A 153 12.77 5.24 -1.75
C GLU A 153 13.72 4.05 -1.52
N VAL A 154 13.16 2.83 -1.55
CA VAL A 154 13.92 1.61 -1.27
C VAL A 154 14.36 0.88 -2.54
N SER A 155 14.05 1.43 -3.73
CA SER A 155 14.40 0.88 -5.04
C SER A 155 13.93 -0.57 -5.24
N ALA A 156 12.81 -0.94 -4.64
CA ALA A 156 12.20 -2.26 -4.72
C ALA A 156 10.67 -2.12 -4.68
N VAL A 157 9.97 -2.92 -5.48
CA VAL A 157 8.50 -2.87 -5.59
C VAL A 157 7.88 -4.21 -5.21
N LYS A 158 6.68 -4.21 -4.63
CA LYS A 158 5.88 -5.44 -4.51
C LYS A 158 5.51 -5.93 -5.92
N PRO A 159 5.56 -7.24 -6.22
CA PRO A 159 5.79 -8.38 -5.33
C PRO A 159 7.27 -8.83 -5.23
N ASP A 160 8.26 -8.01 -5.60
CA ASP A 160 9.66 -8.41 -5.52
C ASP A 160 10.07 -8.67 -4.06
N ARG A 161 10.83 -9.73 -3.81
CA ARG A 161 11.28 -10.14 -2.48
C ARG A 161 11.98 -9.01 -1.70
N GLY A 162 12.76 -8.18 -2.41
CA GLY A 162 13.61 -7.16 -1.80
C GLY A 162 12.86 -6.12 -0.97
N ILE A 163 11.61 -5.76 -1.34
CA ILE A 163 10.84 -4.77 -0.55
C ILE A 163 10.39 -5.36 0.79
N TYR A 164 10.04 -6.65 0.83
CA TYR A 164 9.65 -7.34 2.08
C TYR A 164 10.84 -7.52 2.99
N ASP A 165 12.01 -7.88 2.46
CA ASP A 165 13.24 -8.02 3.24
C ASP A 165 13.66 -6.69 3.90
N GLN A 166 13.56 -5.56 3.16
CA GLN A 166 13.83 -4.23 3.71
C GLN A 166 12.81 -3.82 4.77
N ALA A 167 11.53 -4.11 4.55
CA ALA A 167 10.48 -3.82 5.53
C ALA A 167 10.65 -4.67 6.80
N ALA A 168 10.99 -5.95 6.68
CA ALA A 168 11.28 -6.82 7.82
C ALA A 168 12.48 -6.32 8.64
N ALA A 169 13.55 -5.88 7.96
CA ALA A 169 14.71 -5.28 8.63
C ALA A 169 14.34 -4.03 9.46
N ARG A 170 13.45 -3.17 8.92
CA ARG A 170 12.96 -1.98 9.64
C ARG A 170 12.00 -2.34 10.79
N ALA A 171 11.16 -3.36 10.61
CA ALA A 171 10.28 -3.84 11.67
C ALA A 171 11.06 -4.34 12.92
N GLY A 172 12.22 -4.99 12.70
CA GLY A 172 13.09 -5.45 13.77
C GLY A 172 12.50 -6.58 14.61
N VAL A 173 11.58 -7.36 14.04
CA VAL A 173 10.95 -8.52 14.68
C VAL A 173 11.12 -9.75 13.79
N PRO A 174 10.99 -10.98 14.32
CA PRO A 174 10.97 -12.20 13.49
C PRO A 174 9.93 -12.11 12.37
N VAL A 175 10.27 -12.56 11.18
CA VAL A 175 9.41 -12.39 9.97
C VAL A 175 8.05 -13.05 10.13
N GLU A 176 7.98 -14.18 10.81
CA GLU A 176 6.76 -14.91 11.15
C GLU A 176 5.84 -14.18 12.15
N ARG A 177 6.36 -13.10 12.77
CA ARG A 177 5.63 -12.21 13.67
C ARG A 177 5.20 -10.91 12.99
N ILE A 178 5.44 -10.76 11.70
CA ILE A 178 4.95 -9.64 10.89
C ILE A 178 3.62 -10.04 10.27
N PHE A 179 2.57 -9.27 10.52
CA PHE A 179 1.32 -9.37 9.80
C PHE A 179 1.26 -8.29 8.71
N PHE A 180 0.77 -8.65 7.54
CA PHE A 180 0.60 -7.74 6.40
C PHE A 180 -0.78 -7.90 5.76
N CYS A 181 -1.40 -6.79 5.38
CA CYS A 181 -2.62 -6.81 4.56
C CYS A 181 -2.47 -5.90 3.33
N ASP A 182 -2.92 -6.43 2.20
CA ASP A 182 -2.84 -5.79 0.87
C ASP A 182 -4.07 -6.21 0.06
N ASP A 183 -4.61 -5.36 -0.80
CA ASP A 183 -5.78 -5.67 -1.63
C ASP A 183 -5.45 -6.60 -2.80
N LEU A 184 -4.17 -6.73 -3.17
CA LEU A 184 -3.73 -7.56 -4.29
C LEU A 184 -3.21 -8.93 -3.81
N PRO A 185 -3.86 -10.04 -4.22
CA PRO A 185 -3.43 -11.40 -3.83
C PRO A 185 -1.96 -11.69 -4.15
N VAL A 186 -1.44 -11.19 -5.27
CA VAL A 186 -0.04 -11.41 -5.68
C VAL A 186 0.96 -10.81 -4.68
N HIS A 187 0.62 -9.69 -4.04
CA HIS A 187 1.46 -9.08 -2.99
C HIS A 187 1.39 -9.88 -1.69
N VAL A 188 0.21 -10.37 -1.33
CA VAL A 188 0.01 -11.23 -0.16
C VAL A 188 0.78 -12.55 -0.31
N GLU A 189 0.71 -13.18 -1.47
CA GLU A 189 1.45 -14.42 -1.76
C GLU A 189 2.96 -14.21 -1.67
N ALA A 190 3.46 -13.10 -2.20
CA ALA A 190 4.88 -12.75 -2.11
C ALA A 190 5.32 -12.47 -0.65
N ALA A 191 4.48 -11.83 0.16
CA ALA A 191 4.73 -11.65 1.59
C ALA A 191 4.81 -12.99 2.31
N ARG A 192 3.87 -13.91 2.03
CA ARG A 192 3.88 -15.28 2.57
C ARG A 192 5.13 -16.06 2.16
N ALA A 193 5.55 -15.93 0.89
CA ALA A 193 6.80 -16.52 0.41
C ALA A 193 8.04 -15.89 1.07
N ALA A 194 7.92 -14.68 1.59
CA ALA A 194 8.94 -14.02 2.41
C ALA A 194 8.92 -14.49 3.90
N GLY A 195 7.97 -15.35 4.28
CA GLY A 195 7.83 -15.88 5.63
C GLY A 195 6.90 -15.05 6.53
N TRP A 196 6.20 -14.06 5.98
CA TRP A 196 5.27 -13.22 6.74
C TRP A 196 3.91 -13.91 6.88
N ASP A 197 3.19 -13.56 7.93
CA ASP A 197 1.75 -13.79 8.00
C ASP A 197 1.04 -12.69 7.20
N ALA A 198 0.26 -13.05 6.20
CA ALA A 198 -0.36 -12.05 5.33
C ALA A 198 -1.76 -12.47 4.87
N GLU A 199 -2.64 -11.47 4.70
CA GLU A 199 -4.04 -11.68 4.28
C GLU A 199 -4.46 -10.67 3.22
N VAL A 200 -5.34 -11.11 2.32
CA VAL A 200 -5.97 -10.21 1.37
C VAL A 200 -6.97 -9.31 2.10
N PHE A 201 -6.80 -8.00 1.92
CA PHE A 201 -7.72 -7.02 2.46
C PHE A 201 -9.01 -6.97 1.61
N HIS A 202 -10.13 -7.20 2.23
CA HIS A 202 -11.45 -7.09 1.60
C HIS A 202 -12.28 -5.95 2.21
N SER A 203 -12.19 -5.77 3.53
CA SER A 203 -12.86 -4.71 4.27
C SER A 203 -12.24 -4.54 5.66
N ALA A 204 -12.51 -3.42 6.31
CA ALA A 204 -12.09 -3.19 7.69
C ALA A 204 -12.64 -4.24 8.66
N HIS A 205 -13.89 -4.66 8.49
CA HIS A 205 -14.51 -5.69 9.32
C HIS A 205 -13.82 -7.05 9.13
N ALA A 206 -13.60 -7.48 7.88
CA ALA A 206 -12.89 -8.72 7.59
C ALA A 206 -11.47 -8.72 8.17
N LEU A 207 -10.77 -7.57 8.11
CA LEU A 207 -9.46 -7.42 8.71
C LEU A 207 -9.50 -7.53 10.24
N ALA A 208 -10.50 -6.95 10.90
CA ALA A 208 -10.68 -7.09 12.35
C ALA A 208 -10.86 -8.57 12.74
N ASP A 209 -11.66 -9.33 11.99
CA ASP A 209 -11.84 -10.77 12.18
C ASP A 209 -10.54 -11.56 11.96
N GLN A 210 -9.76 -11.19 10.93
CA GLN A 210 -8.46 -11.80 10.64
C GLN A 210 -7.48 -11.59 11.79
N LEU A 211 -7.45 -10.37 12.36
CA LEU A 211 -6.61 -10.03 13.51
C LEU A 211 -7.09 -10.73 14.80
N ALA A 212 -8.43 -10.83 15.00
CA ALA A 212 -8.98 -11.54 16.15
C ALA A 212 -8.60 -13.03 16.17
N ARG A 213 -8.60 -13.70 15.01
CA ARG A 213 -8.11 -15.09 14.87
C ARG A 213 -6.64 -15.27 15.24
N ARG A 214 -5.86 -14.19 15.23
CA ARG A 214 -4.44 -14.11 15.63
C ARG A 214 -4.25 -13.63 17.07
N GLY A 215 -5.31 -13.62 17.86
CA GLY A 215 -5.25 -13.19 19.25
C GLY A 215 -5.31 -11.69 19.48
N LEU A 216 -5.58 -10.89 18.43
CA LEU A 216 -5.74 -9.44 18.53
C LEU A 216 -7.23 -9.07 18.46
N ASN A 217 -7.93 -9.27 19.57
CA ASN A 217 -9.32 -8.83 19.69
C ASN A 217 -9.36 -7.30 19.85
N LEU A 218 -9.82 -6.60 18.82
CA LEU A 218 -9.86 -5.15 18.77
C LEU A 218 -11.14 -4.54 19.40
N GLY A 219 -12.13 -5.37 19.70
CA GLY A 219 -13.41 -4.92 20.27
C GLY A 219 -14.26 -4.09 19.27
N LEU A 220 -14.23 -4.45 17.97
CA LEU A 220 -14.92 -3.78 16.85
C LEU A 220 -16.05 -4.65 16.33
#